data_cc42b8dfbc0319a342ed13a12eb6e96b
#
_entry.id   cc42b8dfbc0319a342ed13a12eb6e96b
#
_cell.length_a   1.000
_cell.length_b   1.000
_cell.length_c   1.000
_cell.angle_alpha   90.00
_cell.angle_beta   90.00
_cell.angle_gamma   90.00
#
_symmetry.space_group_name_H-M   'P 1'
#
loop_
_entity.id
_entity.type
_entity.pdbx_description
1 polymer ?
#
loop_
_entity_poly.entity_id
_entity_poly.type
_entity_poly.pdbx_seq_one_letter_code
_entity_poly.pdbx_strand_id
1 'polypeptide(L)'
;MKYTMKHTVFFDLGNVLLFFDHHKMKKQIATCCNLSLEETSFLLQKYLDDYERGSITTQTLYSDLLELGGKLISFTNFTYALSNIFQPNLPVIALLEKMKARGVKLFLLSNTCDAHFNFAQKHFTFLQLFDGFILSYEVGARKPEKEIYQKALEIGNCSHKECFYIDDVPAFVQAARSLNIDSEIYSKPEILHHHLIQRGIL
;
A
#
# COMPACT_ATOMS: atom_id res chain seq x y z
N MET A 1 -31.99 -9.89 8.31
CA MET A 1 -30.57 -10.23 8.63
C MET A 1 -30.03 -9.16 9.55
N LYS A 2 -29.56 -9.52 10.77
CA LYS A 2 -28.83 -8.57 11.62
C LYS A 2 -27.48 -8.33 10.96
N TYR A 3 -27.25 -7.14 10.45
CA TYR A 3 -25.90 -6.73 10.01
C TYR A 3 -25.01 -6.73 11.25
N THR A 4 -24.02 -7.59 11.27
CA THR A 4 -22.94 -7.49 12.26
C THR A 4 -22.22 -6.18 11.96
N MET A 5 -22.24 -5.25 12.92
CA MET A 5 -21.52 -3.98 12.75
C MET A 5 -20.05 -4.29 12.47
N LYS A 6 -19.53 -3.76 11.36
CA LYS A 6 -18.13 -3.92 11.01
C LYS A 6 -17.31 -2.86 11.71
N HIS A 7 -16.47 -3.31 12.62
CA HIS A 7 -15.66 -2.44 13.45
C HIS A 7 -14.23 -2.25 12.94
N THR A 8 -13.82 -3.04 11.92
CA THR A 8 -12.46 -3.04 11.37
C THR A 8 -12.53 -2.84 9.86
N VAL A 9 -11.75 -1.91 9.34
CA VAL A 9 -11.64 -1.65 7.90
C VAL A 9 -10.18 -1.72 7.49
N PHE A 10 -9.90 -2.54 6.48
CA PHE A 10 -8.59 -2.63 5.84
C PHE A 10 -8.61 -1.81 4.55
N PHE A 11 -7.64 -0.93 4.39
CA PHE A 11 -7.45 -0.12 3.20
C PHE A 11 -6.17 -0.50 2.47
N ASP A 12 -6.23 -0.62 1.16
CA ASP A 12 -5.02 -0.49 0.37
C ASP A 12 -4.49 0.94 0.40
N LEU A 13 -3.18 1.09 0.15
CA LEU A 13 -2.50 2.37 0.08
C LEU A 13 -2.54 2.96 -1.33
N GLY A 14 -2.06 2.18 -2.29
CA GLY A 14 -1.88 2.61 -3.67
C GLY A 14 -3.19 2.84 -4.40
N ASN A 15 -3.33 3.93 -5.14
CA ASN A 15 -4.53 4.35 -5.87
C ASN A 15 -5.83 4.44 -5.05
N VAL A 16 -5.82 4.04 -3.78
CA VAL A 16 -6.93 4.23 -2.84
C VAL A 16 -6.69 5.45 -1.97
N LEU A 17 -5.61 5.47 -1.21
CA LEU A 17 -5.23 6.56 -0.29
C LEU A 17 -4.17 7.49 -0.89
N LEU A 18 -3.23 6.94 -1.64
CA LEU A 18 -2.16 7.66 -2.31
C LEU A 18 -2.11 7.24 -3.79
N PHE A 19 -2.33 8.18 -4.69
CA PHE A 19 -1.96 8.00 -6.09
C PHE A 19 -0.44 7.98 -6.22
N PHE A 20 0.08 7.18 -7.14
CA PHE A 20 1.52 7.10 -7.39
C PHE A 20 1.85 7.06 -8.89
N ASP A 21 3.05 7.50 -9.23
CA ASP A 21 3.53 7.56 -10.62
C ASP A 21 4.87 6.80 -10.78
N HIS A 22 4.77 5.55 -11.20
CA HIS A 22 5.95 4.71 -11.49
C HIS A 22 6.79 5.25 -12.66
N HIS A 23 6.20 5.99 -13.60
CA HIS A 23 6.97 6.60 -14.69
C HIS A 23 7.84 7.73 -14.18
N LYS A 24 7.28 8.57 -13.30
CA LYS A 24 8.05 9.59 -12.57
C LYS A 24 9.19 8.96 -11.78
N MET A 25 8.94 7.85 -11.06
CA MET A 25 9.97 7.11 -10.33
C MET A 25 11.14 6.70 -11.23
N LYS A 26 10.83 6.00 -12.32
CA LYS A 26 11.83 5.54 -13.29
C LYS A 26 12.65 6.70 -13.85
N LYS A 27 12.01 7.81 -14.22
CA LYS A 27 12.70 9.01 -14.70
C LYS A 27 13.63 9.61 -13.66
N GLN A 28 13.17 9.72 -12.41
CA GLN A 28 13.98 10.26 -11.32
C GLN A 28 15.23 9.40 -11.07
N ILE A 29 15.08 8.08 -11.01
CA ILE A 29 16.19 7.14 -10.81
C ILE A 29 17.13 7.20 -12.02
N ALA A 30 16.63 7.09 -13.24
CA ALA A 30 17.43 7.18 -14.48
C ALA A 30 18.29 8.45 -14.50
N THR A 31 17.68 9.61 -14.20
CA THR A 31 18.37 10.90 -14.18
C THR A 31 19.44 10.97 -13.10
N CYS A 32 19.12 10.57 -11.87
CA CYS A 32 20.07 10.72 -10.75
C CYS A 32 21.22 9.69 -10.82
N CYS A 33 20.96 8.50 -11.35
CA CYS A 33 21.96 7.44 -11.48
C CYS A 33 22.69 7.42 -12.84
N ASN A 34 22.32 8.31 -13.75
CA ASN A 34 22.85 8.37 -15.12
C ASN A 34 22.67 7.05 -15.90
N LEU A 35 21.49 6.47 -15.77
CA LEU A 35 21.05 5.26 -16.49
C LEU A 35 20.00 5.64 -17.54
N SER A 36 19.81 4.77 -18.53
CA SER A 36 18.66 4.84 -19.43
C SER A 36 17.36 4.45 -18.70
N LEU A 37 16.22 4.86 -19.26
CA LEU A 37 14.91 4.42 -18.76
C LEU A 37 14.71 2.91 -18.89
N GLU A 38 15.31 2.30 -19.91
CA GLU A 38 15.24 0.88 -20.18
C GLU A 38 16.01 0.08 -19.11
N GLU A 39 17.27 0.44 -18.85
CA GLU A 39 18.08 -0.16 -17.79
C GLU A 39 17.42 -0.03 -16.42
N THR A 40 16.92 1.18 -16.12
CA THR A 40 16.19 1.42 -14.85
C THR A 40 14.94 0.56 -14.76
N SER A 41 14.16 0.44 -15.84
CA SER A 41 12.94 -0.37 -15.85
C SER A 41 13.23 -1.85 -15.67
N PHE A 42 14.26 -2.35 -16.36
CA PHE A 42 14.70 -3.74 -16.26
C PHE A 42 15.13 -4.09 -14.82
N LEU A 43 15.94 -3.23 -14.22
CA LEU A 43 16.42 -3.41 -12.86
C LEU A 43 15.26 -3.45 -11.85
N LEU A 44 14.38 -2.44 -11.89
CA LEU A 44 13.25 -2.37 -10.96
C LEU A 44 12.31 -3.56 -11.12
N GLN A 45 12.07 -4.00 -12.36
CA GLN A 45 11.23 -5.18 -12.61
C GLN A 45 11.88 -6.47 -12.11
N LYS A 46 13.19 -6.62 -12.26
CA LYS A 46 13.94 -7.78 -11.76
C LYS A 46 13.77 -7.98 -10.25
N TYR A 47 13.75 -6.88 -9.50
CA TYR A 47 13.73 -6.93 -8.04
C TYR A 47 12.34 -6.71 -7.41
N LEU A 48 11.31 -6.43 -8.20
CA LEU A 48 9.99 -6.03 -7.68
C LEU A 48 9.43 -7.03 -6.66
N ASP A 49 9.42 -8.31 -6.99
CA ASP A 49 8.85 -9.35 -6.14
C ASP A 49 9.63 -9.47 -4.81
N ASP A 50 10.94 -9.63 -4.90
CA ASP A 50 11.81 -9.74 -3.73
C ASP A 50 11.77 -8.49 -2.86
N TYR A 51 11.65 -7.31 -3.47
CA TYR A 51 11.62 -6.05 -2.77
C TYR A 51 10.29 -5.83 -2.03
N GLU A 52 9.16 -6.15 -2.66
CA GLU A 52 7.85 -6.09 -1.99
C GLU A 52 7.62 -7.22 -0.98
N ARG A 53 8.42 -8.30 -1.03
CA ARG A 53 8.43 -9.35 0.02
C ARG A 53 9.41 -9.07 1.16
N GLY A 54 10.25 -8.04 1.02
CA GLY A 54 11.29 -7.74 2.00
C GLY A 54 12.48 -8.72 1.96
N SER A 55 12.59 -9.56 0.93
CA SER A 55 13.75 -10.45 0.73
C SER A 55 15.01 -9.66 0.41
N ILE A 56 14.85 -8.48 -0.17
CA ILE A 56 15.88 -7.46 -0.34
C ILE A 56 15.43 -6.13 0.24
N THR A 57 16.41 -5.30 0.61
CA THR A 57 16.18 -3.95 1.14
C THR A 57 16.46 -2.88 0.09
N THR A 58 16.06 -1.64 0.37
CA THR A 58 16.45 -0.48 -0.45
C THR A 58 17.98 -0.35 -0.55
N GLN A 59 18.72 -0.74 0.49
CA GLN A 59 20.18 -0.72 0.46
C GLN A 59 20.76 -1.73 -0.54
N THR A 60 20.18 -2.93 -0.62
CA THR A 60 20.57 -3.95 -1.62
C THR A 60 20.34 -3.42 -3.03
N LEU A 61 19.13 -2.91 -3.30
CA LEU A 61 18.78 -2.33 -4.60
C LEU A 61 19.72 -1.18 -5.00
N TYR A 62 20.08 -0.32 -4.04
CA TYR A 62 21.02 0.78 -4.26
C TYR A 62 22.44 0.26 -4.60
N SER A 63 22.93 -0.74 -3.90
CA SER A 63 24.25 -1.33 -4.14
C SER A 63 24.35 -1.94 -5.53
N ASP A 64 23.37 -2.74 -5.93
CA ASP A 64 23.31 -3.39 -7.25
C ASP A 64 23.22 -2.36 -8.39
N LEU A 65 22.52 -1.25 -8.13
CA LEU A 65 22.40 -0.15 -9.08
C LEU A 65 23.74 0.56 -9.32
N LEU A 66 24.56 0.70 -8.28
CA LEU A 66 25.91 1.24 -8.41
C LEU A 66 26.85 0.29 -9.17
N GLU A 67 26.73 -1.02 -8.95
CA GLU A 67 27.52 -2.04 -9.66
C GLU A 67 27.23 -2.08 -11.17
N LEU A 68 26.01 -1.72 -11.57
CA LEU A 68 25.65 -1.60 -13.01
C LEU A 68 26.28 -0.37 -13.71
N GLY A 69 27.15 0.35 -13.04
CA GLY A 69 27.85 1.52 -13.60
C GLY A 69 27.07 2.82 -13.45
N GLY A 70 26.06 2.83 -12.59
CA GLY A 70 25.35 4.05 -12.22
C GLY A 70 26.29 5.10 -11.59
N LYS A 71 25.97 6.39 -11.82
CA LYS A 71 26.69 7.48 -11.16
C LYS A 71 26.53 7.35 -9.64
N LEU A 72 27.62 7.51 -8.90
CA LEU A 72 27.58 7.52 -7.45
C LEU A 72 26.74 8.71 -6.96
N ILE A 73 25.62 8.42 -6.33
CA ILE A 73 24.74 9.38 -5.65
C ILE A 73 24.62 8.97 -4.17
N SER A 74 24.19 9.90 -3.31
CA SER A 74 23.93 9.51 -1.93
C SER A 74 22.72 8.59 -1.83
N PHE A 75 22.73 7.67 -0.86
CA PHE A 75 21.59 6.80 -0.56
C PHE A 75 20.31 7.60 -0.30
N THR A 76 20.42 8.76 0.37
CA THR A 76 19.28 9.67 0.61
C THR A 76 18.68 10.19 -0.69
N ASN A 77 19.50 10.58 -1.66
CA ASN A 77 19.01 11.07 -2.96
C ASN A 77 18.36 9.93 -3.76
N PHE A 78 18.93 8.74 -3.70
CA PHE A 78 18.34 7.55 -4.31
C PHE A 78 16.97 7.21 -3.72
N THR A 79 16.87 7.12 -2.39
CA THR A 79 15.59 6.84 -1.71
C THR A 79 14.54 7.91 -1.97
N TYR A 80 14.94 9.17 -2.07
CA TYR A 80 14.04 10.25 -2.46
C TYR A 80 13.56 10.10 -3.91
N ALA A 81 14.46 9.81 -4.85
CA ALA A 81 14.09 9.59 -6.26
C ALA A 81 13.16 8.38 -6.45
N LEU A 82 13.36 7.33 -5.64
CA LEU A 82 12.53 6.14 -5.61
C LEU A 82 11.12 6.43 -5.07
N SER A 83 11.00 7.30 -4.07
CA SER A 83 9.78 7.40 -3.25
C SER A 83 8.99 8.71 -3.42
N ASN A 84 9.56 9.77 -4.01
CA ASN A 84 8.85 11.04 -4.21
C ASN A 84 7.87 10.97 -5.42
N ILE A 85 6.90 10.07 -5.32
CA ILE A 85 5.96 9.73 -6.40
C ILE A 85 4.49 9.83 -6.00
N PHE A 86 4.22 10.09 -4.73
CA PHE A 86 2.88 9.98 -4.15
C PHE A 86 2.13 11.30 -4.13
N GLN A 87 0.80 11.20 -4.29
CA GLN A 87 -0.15 12.30 -4.11
C GLN A 87 -1.36 11.82 -3.29
N PRO A 88 -1.82 12.58 -2.27
CA PRO A 88 -2.90 12.14 -1.40
C PRO A 88 -4.27 12.20 -2.09
N ASN A 89 -5.08 11.18 -1.87
CA ASN A 89 -6.49 11.15 -2.24
C ASN A 89 -7.33 11.79 -1.13
N LEU A 90 -7.36 13.11 -1.10
CA LEU A 90 -7.99 13.88 -0.02
C LEU A 90 -9.45 13.50 0.27
N PRO A 91 -10.33 13.25 -0.72
CA PRO A 91 -11.70 12.83 -0.46
C PRO A 91 -11.79 11.52 0.34
N VAL A 92 -10.91 10.54 0.07
CA VAL A 92 -10.89 9.26 0.81
C VAL A 92 -10.29 9.45 2.21
N ILE A 93 -9.25 10.27 2.32
CA ILE A 93 -8.64 10.60 3.62
C ILE A 93 -9.67 11.23 4.57
N ALA A 94 -10.54 12.12 4.06
CA ALA A 94 -11.63 12.71 4.86
C ALA A 94 -12.66 11.66 5.35
N LEU A 95 -12.79 10.51 4.69
CA LEU A 95 -13.62 9.40 5.18
C LEU A 95 -12.96 8.67 6.35
N LEU A 96 -11.61 8.56 6.36
CA LEU A 96 -10.88 7.96 7.49
C LEU A 96 -11.17 8.69 8.79
N GLU A 97 -11.12 10.02 8.79
CA GLU A 97 -11.40 10.84 9.95
C GLU A 97 -12.83 10.61 10.50
N LYS A 98 -13.82 10.54 9.59
CA LYS A 98 -15.20 10.23 9.96
C LYS A 98 -15.36 8.85 10.58
N MET A 99 -14.66 7.84 10.04
CA MET A 99 -14.66 6.49 10.58
C MET A 99 -13.99 6.43 11.96
N LYS A 100 -12.86 7.11 12.14
CA LYS A 100 -12.19 7.19 13.46
C LYS A 100 -13.10 7.86 14.51
N ALA A 101 -13.81 8.93 14.16
CA ALA A 101 -14.75 9.57 15.05
C ALA A 101 -15.91 8.65 15.49
N ARG A 102 -16.19 7.59 14.75
CA ARG A 102 -17.18 6.54 15.08
C ARG A 102 -16.57 5.31 15.78
N GLY A 103 -15.28 5.35 16.12
CA GLY A 103 -14.60 4.25 16.81
C GLY A 103 -14.25 3.06 15.89
N VAL A 104 -14.28 3.24 14.57
CA VAL A 104 -13.86 2.21 13.62
C VAL A 104 -12.35 2.02 13.69
N LYS A 105 -11.89 0.78 13.75
CA LYS A 105 -10.48 0.43 13.65
C LYS A 105 -10.04 0.47 12.18
N LEU A 106 -8.96 1.15 11.90
CA LEU A 106 -8.41 1.30 10.55
C LEU A 106 -7.07 0.60 10.46
N PHE A 107 -6.93 -0.27 9.47
CA PHE A 107 -5.67 -0.95 9.17
C PHE A 107 -5.29 -0.74 7.72
N LEU A 108 -4.00 -0.57 7.47
CA LEU A 108 -3.44 -0.55 6.12
C LEU A 108 -3.06 -1.97 5.71
N LEU A 109 -3.41 -2.38 4.49
CA LEU A 109 -3.05 -3.67 3.89
C LEU A 109 -2.46 -3.43 2.49
N SER A 110 -1.13 -3.38 2.39
CA SER A 110 -0.46 -2.87 1.19
C SER A 110 0.67 -3.77 0.69
N ASN A 111 0.72 -3.98 -0.63
CA ASN A 111 1.94 -4.40 -1.30
C ASN A 111 2.82 -3.17 -1.46
N THR A 112 3.95 -3.15 -0.77
CA THR A 112 4.86 -1.99 -0.72
C THR A 112 6.27 -2.43 -0.33
N CYS A 113 7.18 -1.49 -0.28
CA CYS A 113 8.55 -1.68 0.18
C CYS A 113 8.91 -0.67 1.27
N ASP A 114 10.04 -0.91 1.95
CA ASP A 114 10.54 -0.08 3.04
C ASP A 114 10.70 1.39 2.66
N ALA A 115 11.28 1.70 1.49
CA ALA A 115 11.48 3.08 1.05
C ALA A 115 10.16 3.83 0.82
N HIS A 116 9.20 3.19 0.15
CA HIS A 116 7.91 3.80 -0.15
C HIS A 116 7.11 4.07 1.13
N PHE A 117 7.04 3.08 2.03
CA PHE A 117 6.28 3.23 3.25
C PHE A 117 6.93 4.23 4.22
N ASN A 118 8.25 4.20 4.39
CA ASN A 118 8.98 5.18 5.20
C ASN A 118 8.79 6.61 4.69
N PHE A 119 8.81 6.78 3.36
CA PHE A 119 8.52 8.09 2.75
C PHE A 119 7.07 8.51 3.04
N ALA A 120 6.11 7.61 2.82
CA ALA A 120 4.70 7.91 3.06
C ALA A 120 4.45 8.29 4.53
N GLN A 121 4.99 7.53 5.47
CA GLN A 121 4.85 7.77 6.91
C GLN A 121 5.44 9.12 7.34
N LYS A 122 6.52 9.54 6.71
CA LYS A 122 7.18 10.84 6.99
C LYS A 122 6.40 12.03 6.42
N HIS A 123 5.73 11.86 5.28
CA HIS A 123 5.16 12.97 4.51
C HIS A 123 3.63 13.09 4.60
N PHE A 124 2.91 12.04 5.03
CA PHE A 124 1.45 12.00 5.07
C PHE A 124 0.93 11.69 6.47
N THR A 125 0.51 12.73 7.17
CA THR A 125 0.05 12.66 8.57
C THR A 125 -1.21 11.82 8.78
N PHE A 126 -2.04 11.62 7.73
CA PHE A 126 -3.24 10.78 7.83
C PHE A 126 -2.93 9.31 8.20
N LEU A 127 -1.71 8.84 7.96
CA LEU A 127 -1.29 7.50 8.38
C LEU A 127 -1.32 7.31 9.90
N GLN A 128 -1.30 8.39 10.68
CA GLN A 128 -1.47 8.35 12.14
C GLN A 128 -2.90 7.97 12.57
N LEU A 129 -3.88 7.99 11.65
CA LEU A 129 -5.24 7.53 11.92
C LEU A 129 -5.36 6.01 11.98
N PHE A 130 -4.38 5.28 11.46
CA PHE A 130 -4.40 3.82 11.41
C PHE A 130 -3.97 3.20 12.74
N ASP A 131 -4.68 2.15 13.12
CA ASP A 131 -4.40 1.36 14.33
C ASP A 131 -3.29 0.31 14.10
N GLY A 132 -2.93 0.05 12.83
CA GLY A 132 -1.83 -0.82 12.46
C GLY A 132 -1.64 -0.94 10.95
N PHE A 133 -0.53 -1.59 10.60
CA PHE A 133 -0.09 -1.73 9.22
C PHE A 133 0.21 -3.20 8.92
N ILE A 134 -0.25 -3.68 7.77
CA ILE A 134 0.07 -4.99 7.20
C ILE A 134 0.80 -4.70 5.89
N LEU A 135 2.10 -4.74 5.94
CA LEU A 135 2.99 -4.37 4.85
C LEU A 135 3.66 -5.61 4.28
N SER A 136 3.57 -5.81 2.99
CA SER A 136 4.06 -7.03 2.34
C SER A 136 5.51 -7.33 2.65
N TYR A 137 6.39 -6.31 2.68
CA TYR A 137 7.81 -6.47 2.99
C TYR A 137 8.11 -6.85 4.44
N GLU A 138 7.18 -6.59 5.39
CA GLU A 138 7.30 -7.02 6.78
C GLU A 138 6.71 -8.42 7.00
N VAL A 139 5.63 -8.73 6.27
CA VAL A 139 4.91 -10.01 6.37
C VAL A 139 5.63 -11.12 5.60
N GLY A 140 6.39 -10.78 4.56
CA GLY A 140 7.01 -11.75 3.65
C GLY A 140 6.02 -12.36 2.65
N ALA A 141 4.81 -11.81 2.54
CA ALA A 141 3.76 -12.26 1.64
C ALA A 141 3.06 -11.08 0.98
N ARG A 142 2.55 -11.27 -0.24
CA ARG A 142 1.93 -10.21 -1.05
C ARG A 142 0.46 -10.55 -1.37
N LYS A 143 -0.37 -9.54 -1.56
CA LYS A 143 -1.66 -9.72 -2.24
C LYS A 143 -1.39 -10.21 -3.67
N PRO A 144 -2.08 -11.22 -4.19
CA PRO A 144 -3.30 -11.85 -3.68
C PRO A 144 -3.07 -13.14 -2.85
N GLU A 145 -1.91 -13.38 -2.28
CA GLU A 145 -1.62 -14.58 -1.48
C GLU A 145 -2.47 -14.59 -0.20
N LYS A 146 -2.99 -15.75 0.18
CA LYS A 146 -3.88 -15.88 1.36
C LYS A 146 -3.22 -15.49 2.67
N GLU A 147 -1.90 -15.68 2.76
CA GLU A 147 -1.07 -15.45 3.94
C GLU A 147 -1.15 -14.00 4.42
N ILE A 148 -1.14 -13.03 3.50
CA ILE A 148 -1.22 -11.60 3.87
C ILE A 148 -2.60 -11.24 4.44
N TYR A 149 -3.68 -11.83 3.91
CA TYR A 149 -5.04 -11.61 4.45
C TYR A 149 -5.25 -12.29 5.80
N GLN A 150 -4.69 -13.48 5.99
CA GLN A 150 -4.71 -14.16 7.28
C GLN A 150 -3.96 -13.32 8.33
N LYS A 151 -2.80 -12.76 7.95
CA LYS A 151 -2.03 -11.87 8.81
C LYS A 151 -2.79 -10.57 9.11
N ALA A 152 -3.54 -10.05 8.13
CA ALA A 152 -4.41 -8.89 8.35
C ALA A 152 -5.48 -9.15 9.40
N LEU A 153 -6.17 -10.29 9.35
CA LEU A 153 -7.16 -10.67 10.35
C LEU A 153 -6.54 -10.86 11.74
N GLU A 154 -5.34 -11.46 11.80
CA GLU A 154 -4.59 -11.65 13.06
C GLU A 154 -4.21 -10.30 13.68
N ILE A 155 -3.55 -9.41 12.94
CA ILE A 155 -3.12 -8.08 13.41
C ILE A 155 -4.34 -7.20 13.75
N GLY A 156 -5.38 -7.25 12.92
CA GLY A 156 -6.64 -6.54 13.15
C GLY A 156 -7.44 -7.08 14.34
N ASN A 157 -7.06 -8.25 14.87
CA ASN A 157 -7.75 -8.97 15.91
C ASN A 157 -9.26 -9.03 15.63
N CYS A 158 -9.62 -9.50 14.43
CA CYS A 158 -11.01 -9.58 13.97
C CYS A 158 -11.24 -10.83 13.12
N SER A 159 -12.48 -11.30 13.09
CA SER A 159 -12.91 -12.34 12.16
C SER A 159 -13.21 -11.74 10.77
N HIS A 160 -13.24 -12.60 9.74
CA HIS A 160 -13.64 -12.22 8.39
C HIS A 160 -15.06 -11.60 8.31
N LYS A 161 -15.95 -11.87 9.29
CA LYS A 161 -17.31 -11.30 9.34
C LYS A 161 -17.37 -9.89 9.90
N GLU A 162 -16.36 -9.48 10.67
CA GLU A 162 -16.30 -8.22 11.42
C GLU A 162 -15.49 -7.14 10.71
N CYS A 163 -14.90 -7.46 9.56
CA CYS A 163 -14.08 -6.53 8.80
C CYS A 163 -14.63 -6.25 7.40
N PHE A 164 -14.13 -5.16 6.83
CA PHE A 164 -14.37 -4.74 5.46
C PHE A 164 -13.04 -4.36 4.81
N TYR A 165 -12.82 -4.77 3.56
CA TYR A 165 -11.58 -4.50 2.83
C TYR A 165 -11.85 -3.74 1.54
N ILE A 166 -10.98 -2.79 1.21
CA ILE A 166 -11.07 -1.91 0.04
C ILE A 166 -9.72 -1.91 -0.70
N ASP A 167 -9.76 -2.18 -2.01
CA ASP A 167 -8.58 -2.21 -2.88
C ASP A 167 -8.99 -1.86 -4.31
N ASP A 168 -8.13 -1.23 -5.11
CA ASP A 168 -8.41 -0.89 -6.51
C ASP A 168 -8.16 -2.05 -7.47
N VAL A 169 -7.43 -3.10 -7.05
CA VAL A 169 -7.07 -4.25 -7.89
C VAL A 169 -8.12 -5.38 -7.76
N PRO A 170 -8.86 -5.70 -8.84
CA PRO A 170 -9.91 -6.73 -8.78
C PRO A 170 -9.43 -8.10 -8.29
N ALA A 171 -8.21 -8.51 -8.67
CA ALA A 171 -7.65 -9.80 -8.24
C ALA A 171 -7.42 -9.86 -6.72
N PHE A 172 -7.04 -8.76 -6.08
CA PHE A 172 -6.83 -8.68 -4.64
C PHE A 172 -8.16 -8.73 -3.88
N VAL A 173 -9.17 -8.03 -4.37
CA VAL A 173 -10.54 -8.10 -3.83
C VAL A 173 -11.11 -9.51 -3.97
N GLN A 174 -10.93 -10.16 -5.12
CA GLN A 174 -11.40 -11.53 -5.33
C GLN A 174 -10.72 -12.54 -4.40
N ALA A 175 -9.41 -12.40 -4.16
CA ALA A 175 -8.69 -13.23 -3.21
C ALA A 175 -9.23 -13.07 -1.78
N ALA A 176 -9.49 -11.83 -1.34
CA ALA A 176 -10.11 -11.56 -0.06
C ALA A 176 -11.51 -12.19 0.06
N ARG A 177 -12.33 -12.06 -0.97
CA ARG A 177 -13.67 -12.68 -1.04
C ARG A 177 -13.61 -14.21 -0.96
N SER A 178 -12.61 -14.85 -1.55
CA SER A 178 -12.42 -16.30 -1.45
C SER A 178 -12.15 -16.79 -0.01
N LEU A 179 -11.68 -15.87 0.85
CA LEU A 179 -11.49 -16.08 2.28
C LEU A 179 -12.71 -15.60 3.11
N ASN A 180 -13.84 -15.33 2.47
CA ASN A 180 -15.06 -14.79 3.05
C ASN A 180 -14.90 -13.40 3.71
N ILE A 181 -13.87 -12.65 3.35
CA ILE A 181 -13.71 -11.25 3.76
C ILE A 181 -14.63 -10.39 2.88
N ASP A 182 -15.54 -9.65 3.51
CA ASP A 182 -16.35 -8.66 2.79
C ASP A 182 -15.44 -7.59 2.21
N SER A 183 -15.49 -7.40 0.89
CA SER A 183 -14.55 -6.52 0.21
C SER A 183 -15.14 -5.93 -1.06
N GLU A 184 -14.73 -4.71 -1.41
CA GLU A 184 -15.18 -3.98 -2.59
C GLU A 184 -14.01 -3.40 -3.37
N ILE A 185 -14.20 -3.35 -4.70
CA ILE A 185 -13.24 -2.69 -5.57
C ILE A 185 -13.41 -1.18 -5.43
N TYR A 186 -12.34 -0.52 -5.05
CA TYR A 186 -12.32 0.93 -5.06
C TYR A 186 -12.34 1.47 -6.49
N SER A 187 -13.17 2.46 -6.74
CA SER A 187 -13.22 3.15 -8.03
C SER A 187 -13.29 4.68 -7.87
N LYS A 188 -14.11 5.15 -6.94
CA LYS A 188 -14.33 6.58 -6.66
C LYS A 188 -14.68 6.80 -5.19
N PRO A 189 -14.37 7.98 -4.62
CA PRO A 189 -14.71 8.30 -3.23
C PRO A 189 -16.21 8.20 -2.91
N GLU A 190 -17.07 8.59 -3.85
CA GLU A 190 -18.53 8.57 -3.65
C GLU A 190 -19.06 7.14 -3.57
N ILE A 191 -18.53 6.24 -4.39
CA ILE A 191 -18.86 4.81 -4.37
C ILE A 191 -18.40 4.17 -3.06
N LEU A 192 -17.16 4.45 -2.65
CA LEU A 192 -16.65 4.01 -1.35
C LEU A 192 -17.53 4.50 -0.21
N HIS A 193 -17.90 5.79 -0.20
CA HIS A 193 -18.78 6.35 0.81
C HIS A 193 -20.12 5.60 0.88
N HIS A 194 -20.71 5.28 -0.26
CA HIS A 194 -21.94 4.48 -0.34
C HIS A 194 -21.76 3.09 0.28
N HIS A 195 -20.68 2.39 -0.06
CA HIS A 195 -20.36 1.07 0.51
C HIS A 195 -20.19 1.11 2.03
N LEU A 196 -19.58 2.17 2.56
CA LEU A 196 -19.41 2.36 4.01
C LEU A 196 -20.75 2.58 4.72
N ILE A 197 -21.67 3.39 4.13
CA ILE A 197 -23.01 3.62 4.67
C ILE A 197 -23.81 2.31 4.67
N GLN A 198 -23.82 1.55 3.57
CA GLN A 198 -24.55 0.29 3.46
C GLN A 198 -24.15 -0.73 4.53
N ARG A 199 -22.94 -0.65 5.05
CA ARG A 199 -22.38 -1.53 6.08
C ARG A 199 -22.50 -0.96 7.51
N GLY A 200 -23.10 0.23 7.67
CA GLY A 200 -23.22 0.92 8.95
C GLY A 200 -21.87 1.39 9.53
N ILE A 201 -20.85 1.52 8.67
CA ILE A 201 -19.53 2.04 9.05
C ILE A 201 -19.56 3.57 9.14
N LEU A 202 -20.32 4.20 8.21
CA LEU A 202 -20.60 5.63 8.21
C LEU A 202 -22.10 5.92 8.29
#